data_aa76d356991967ed19668257b6232245
#
_entry.id   aa76d356991967ed19668257b6232245
#
_cell.length_a   1.000
_cell.length_b   1.000
_cell.length_c   1.000
_cell.angle_alpha   90.00
_cell.angle_beta   90.00
_cell.angle_gamma   90.00
#
_symmetry.space_group_name_H-M   'P 1'
#
loop_
_entity.id
_entity.type
_entity.pdbx_description
1 polymer ?
#
loop_
_entity_poly.entity_id
_entity_poly.type
_entity_poly.pdbx_seq_one_letter_code
_entity_poly.pdbx_strand_id
1 'polypeptide(L)' 'MTEKYILVMDIMSYKDEGGTRVPNDVFVSVVETADQNKVYRQGGKKGLYEAFGYGIIWLEQALAK' A
#
# COMPACT_ATOMS: atom_id res chain seq x y z
N MET A 1 -5.74 2.89 -22.14
CA MET A 1 -5.12 3.96 -21.38
C MET A 1 -4.28 3.43 -20.25
N THR A 2 -3.10 3.95 -20.10
CA THR A 2 -2.18 3.49 -19.08
C THR A 2 -2.40 4.23 -17.76
N GLU A 3 -2.49 3.50 -16.69
CA GLU A 3 -2.56 4.11 -15.38
C GLU A 3 -1.21 4.71 -15.02
N LYS A 4 -1.25 5.88 -14.43
CA LYS A 4 -0.05 6.63 -14.12
C LYS A 4 0.63 6.12 -12.86
N TYR A 5 -0.15 5.60 -11.92
CA TYR A 5 0.35 5.14 -10.63
C TYR A 5 -0.20 3.78 -10.31
N ILE A 6 0.55 3.02 -9.53
CA ILE A 6 0.11 1.73 -9.03
C ILE A 6 0.29 1.69 -7.53
N LEU A 7 -0.50 0.83 -6.90
CA LEU A 7 -0.45 0.62 -5.47
C LEU A 7 0.36 -0.65 -5.19
N VAL A 8 1.35 -0.52 -4.33
CA VAL A 8 2.18 -1.66 -3.91
C VAL A 8 2.05 -1.83 -2.41
N MET A 9 1.79 -3.05 -1.97
CA MET A 9 1.71 -3.36 -0.54
C MET A 9 2.64 -4.52 -0.23
N ASP A 10 3.52 -4.30 0.75
CA ASP A 10 4.44 -5.33 1.22
C ASP A 10 4.10 -5.67 2.66
N ILE A 11 3.92 -6.96 2.93
CA ILE A 11 3.66 -7.41 4.29
C ILE A 11 5.00 -7.62 4.98
N MET A 12 5.30 -6.78 5.95
CA MET A 12 6.59 -6.79 6.61
C MET A 12 6.65 -7.77 7.77
N SER A 13 5.52 -7.99 8.43
CA SER A 13 5.49 -8.92 9.54
C SER A 13 4.09 -9.47 9.75
N TYR A 14 4.00 -10.55 10.50
CA TYR A 14 2.74 -11.21 10.83
C TYR A 14 2.61 -11.32 12.34
N LYS A 15 1.39 -11.50 12.81
CA LYS A 15 1.12 -11.82 14.21
C LYS A 15 0.14 -12.97 14.27
N ASP A 16 0.12 -13.65 15.42
CA ASP A 16 -0.83 -14.73 15.65
C ASP A 16 -2.07 -14.18 16.35
N GLU A 17 -3.22 -14.52 15.81
CA GLU A 17 -4.48 -14.10 16.40
C GLU A 17 -5.41 -15.31 16.41
N GLY A 18 -5.64 -15.86 17.60
CA GLY A 18 -6.50 -17.03 17.74
C GLY A 18 -6.03 -18.23 16.93
N GLY A 19 -4.72 -18.42 16.83
CA GLY A 19 -4.16 -19.54 16.08
C GLY A 19 -4.01 -19.27 14.60
N THR A 20 -4.36 -18.09 14.14
CA THR A 20 -4.25 -17.71 12.74
C THR A 20 -3.21 -16.61 12.58
N ARG A 21 -2.35 -16.75 11.57
CA ARG A 21 -1.37 -15.72 11.27
C ARG A 21 -2.00 -14.67 10.37
N VAL A 22 -1.96 -13.44 10.82
CA VAL A 22 -2.52 -12.32 10.06
C VAL A 22 -1.45 -11.26 9.85
N PRO A 23 -1.53 -10.48 8.76
CA PRO A 23 -0.58 -9.39 8.54
C PRO A 23 -0.63 -8.38 9.67
N ASN A 24 0.54 -8.00 10.17
CA ASN A 24 0.64 -7.02 11.25
C ASN A 24 1.16 -5.69 10.74
N ASP A 25 2.37 -5.69 10.18
CA ASP A 25 2.95 -4.48 9.61
C ASP A 25 2.90 -4.59 8.10
N VAL A 26 2.26 -3.63 7.45
CA VAL A 26 2.12 -3.60 5.99
C VAL A 26 2.65 -2.26 5.50
N PHE A 27 3.58 -2.31 4.57
CA PHE A 27 4.14 -1.11 3.97
C PHE A 27 3.41 -0.82 2.67
N VAL A 28 2.84 0.37 2.57
CA VAL A 28 2.04 0.78 1.43
C VAL A 28 2.79 1.83 0.65
N SER A 29 2.85 1.66 -0.66
CA SER A 29 3.53 2.60 -1.54
C SER A 29 2.68 2.87 -2.76
N VAL A 30 2.63 4.13 -3.19
CA VAL A 30 2.03 4.51 -4.46
C VAL A 30 3.17 5.02 -5.33
N VAL A 31 3.44 4.32 -6.43
CA VAL A 31 4.58 4.61 -7.28
C VAL A 31 4.13 4.80 -8.72
N GLU A 32 4.98 5.45 -9.52
CA GLU A 32 4.69 5.62 -10.93
C GLU A 32 4.89 4.31 -11.69
N THR A 33 3.96 4.02 -12.59
CA THR A 33 4.08 2.80 -13.40
C THR A 33 5.29 2.83 -14.32
N ALA A 34 5.65 4.00 -14.80
CA ALA A 34 6.79 4.14 -15.70
C ALA A 34 8.12 4.03 -14.98
N ASP A 35 8.15 4.45 -13.72
CA ASP A 35 9.40 4.42 -12.95
C ASP A 35 9.06 4.18 -11.48
N GLN A 36 9.22 2.94 -11.05
CA GLN A 36 8.83 2.54 -9.70
C GLN A 36 9.76 3.11 -8.62
N ASN A 37 10.85 3.74 -9.03
CA ASN A 37 11.70 4.46 -8.08
C ASN A 37 11.09 5.80 -7.70
N LYS A 38 10.12 6.28 -8.47
CA LYS A 38 9.44 7.53 -8.15
C LYS A 38 8.20 7.25 -7.33
N VAL A 39 8.31 7.53 -6.05
CA VAL A 39 7.24 7.24 -5.09
C VAL A 39 6.44 8.50 -4.84
N TYR A 40 5.13 8.42 -5.07
CA TYR A 40 4.25 9.53 -4.77
C TYR A 40 4.01 9.65 -3.27
N ARG A 41 3.72 8.51 -2.64
CA ARG A 41 3.45 8.48 -1.21
C ARG A 41 3.71 7.07 -0.68
N GLN A 42 4.20 6.99 0.55
CA GLN A 42 4.43 5.68 1.17
C GLN A 42 4.30 5.80 2.67
N GLY A 43 4.05 4.68 3.32
CA GLY A 43 3.95 4.64 4.76
C GLY A 43 3.63 3.25 5.26
N GLY A 44 3.92 3.01 6.53
CA GLY A 44 3.60 1.74 7.19
C GLY A 44 2.27 1.84 7.91
N LYS A 45 1.50 0.76 7.84
CA LYS A 45 0.21 0.68 8.51
C LYS A 45 0.12 -0.64 9.28
N LYS A 46 -0.78 -0.66 10.25
CA LYS A 46 -1.01 -1.86 11.04
C LYS A 46 -2.21 -2.60 10.49
N GLY A 47 -1.97 -3.77 9.93
CA GLY A 47 -3.02 -4.60 9.39
C GLY A 47 -3.36 -4.28 7.95
N LEU A 48 -3.92 -5.29 7.28
CA LEU A 48 -4.18 -5.19 5.85
C LEU A 48 -5.33 -4.25 5.52
N TYR A 49 -6.36 -4.22 6.34
CA TYR A 49 -7.51 -3.35 6.09
C TYR A 49 -7.11 -1.89 6.11
N GLU A 50 -6.34 -1.50 7.12
CA GLU A 50 -5.89 -0.13 7.23
C GLU A 50 -4.97 0.23 6.08
N ALA A 51 -4.04 -0.67 5.75
CA ALA A 51 -3.12 -0.44 4.65
C ALA A 51 -3.87 -0.26 3.33
N PHE A 52 -4.84 -1.13 3.09
CA PHE A 52 -5.60 -1.07 1.84
C PHE A 52 -6.42 0.22 1.74
N GLY A 53 -7.07 0.60 2.84
CA GLY A 53 -7.87 1.82 2.87
C GLY A 53 -7.05 3.07 2.57
N TYR A 54 -5.91 3.20 3.24
CA TYR A 54 -5.05 4.34 2.99
C TYR A 54 -4.43 4.28 1.59
N GLY A 55 -4.10 3.08 1.13
CA GLY A 55 -3.54 2.91 -0.19
C GLY A 55 -4.48 3.38 -1.29
N ILE A 56 -5.74 3.02 -1.17
CA ILE A 56 -6.75 3.43 -2.15
C ILE A 56 -6.91 4.96 -2.16
N ILE A 57 -6.95 5.58 -0.98
CA ILE A 57 -7.08 7.03 -0.88
C ILE A 57 -5.87 7.71 -1.53
N TRP A 58 -4.67 7.23 -1.23
CA TRP A 58 -3.46 7.81 -1.79
C TRP A 58 -3.40 7.65 -3.30
N LEU A 59 -3.82 6.48 -3.78
CA LEU A 59 -3.83 6.22 -5.22
C LEU A 59 -4.81 7.16 -5.94
N GLU A 60 -5.99 7.34 -5.37
CA GLU A 60 -6.97 8.25 -5.94
C GLU A 60 -6.46 9.68 -5.96
N GLN A 61 -5.78 10.10 -4.91
CA GLN A 61 -5.20 11.43 -4.88
C GLN A 61 -4.13 11.60 -5.96
N ALA A 62 -3.31 10.58 -6.16
CA ALA A 62 -2.28 10.65 -7.19
C ALA A 62 -2.88 10.73 -8.59
N LEU A 63 -3.94 9.95 -8.83
CA LEU A 63 -4.57 9.91 -10.15
C LEU A 63 -5.43 11.15 -10.43
N ALA A 64 -5.84 11.84 -9.37
CA ALA A 64 -6.69 13.01 -9.52
C ALA A 64 -5.93 14.26 -9.93
N LYS A 65 -4.62 14.22 -9.94
CA LYS A 65 -3.80 15.37 -10.30
C LYS A 65 -3.70 15.61 -11.78
#